data_4b0063e74c631f742a140a8574310ce0
#
_entry.id   4b0063e74c631f742a140a8574310ce0
#
_cell.length_a   1.000
_cell.length_b   1.000
_cell.length_c   1.000
_cell.angle_alpha   90.00
_cell.angle_beta   90.00
_cell.angle_gamma   90.00
#
_symmetry.space_group_name_H-M   'P 1'
#
loop_
_entity.id
_entity.type
_entity.pdbx_description
1 polymer ?
#
loop_
_entity_poly.entity_id
_entity_poly.type
_entity_poly.pdbx_seq_one_letter_code
_entity_poly.pdbx_strand_id
1 'polypeptide(L)'
;MNKEKVIETLSKIFDHELKGVVRYTHYVLMIFGPNRLPHIDFYRQQAKESLTHADMVGEHITGLGGHPPLNTGNIEETHKHNIHDILEETLTHERIAIEMYYELLKLVQDESVYLEEFA
;
A
#
# COMPACT_ATOMS: atom_id res chain seq x y z
N MET A 1 -21.34 -1.27 -13.09
CA MET A 1 -19.94 -1.32 -12.61
C MET A 1 -19.11 -2.24 -13.50
N ASN A 2 -17.95 -1.76 -13.95
CA ASN A 2 -17.04 -2.61 -14.72
C ASN A 2 -16.22 -3.46 -13.76
N LYS A 3 -16.67 -4.67 -13.52
CA LYS A 3 -16.09 -5.59 -12.54
C LYS A 3 -14.63 -5.92 -12.82
N GLU A 4 -14.28 -6.16 -14.08
CA GLU A 4 -12.90 -6.47 -14.46
C GLU A 4 -11.96 -5.32 -14.16
N LYS A 5 -12.38 -4.09 -14.43
CA LYS A 5 -11.58 -2.90 -14.17
C LYS A 5 -11.43 -2.63 -12.69
N VAL A 6 -12.47 -2.89 -11.91
CA VAL A 6 -12.42 -2.80 -10.44
C VAL A 6 -11.41 -3.80 -9.88
N ILE A 7 -11.46 -5.06 -10.33
CA ILE A 7 -10.51 -6.08 -9.89
C ILE A 7 -9.08 -5.70 -10.27
N GLU A 8 -8.88 -5.16 -11.47
CA GLU A 8 -7.56 -4.69 -11.91
C GLU A 8 -7.02 -3.60 -10.99
N THR A 9 -7.85 -2.60 -10.68
CA THR A 9 -7.45 -1.51 -9.78
C THR A 9 -7.18 -2.00 -8.37
N LEU A 10 -8.04 -2.87 -7.83
CA LEU A 10 -7.81 -3.49 -6.53
C LEU A 10 -6.51 -4.30 -6.51
N SER A 11 -6.20 -5.00 -7.61
CA SER A 11 -4.96 -5.78 -7.71
C SER A 11 -3.72 -4.89 -7.66
N LYS A 12 -3.77 -3.72 -8.28
CA LYS A 12 -2.69 -2.74 -8.21
C LYS A 12 -2.51 -2.20 -6.78
N ILE A 13 -3.62 -1.92 -6.10
CA ILE A 13 -3.59 -1.46 -4.71
C ILE A 13 -3.02 -2.56 -3.81
N PHE A 14 -3.47 -3.79 -3.98
CA PHE A 14 -2.98 -4.94 -3.23
C PHE A 14 -1.46 -5.07 -3.35
N ASP A 15 -0.95 -5.02 -4.58
CA ASP A 15 0.48 -5.08 -4.86
C ASP A 15 1.23 -3.93 -4.18
N HIS A 16 0.70 -2.72 -4.28
CA HIS A 16 1.32 -1.54 -3.70
C HIS A 16 1.35 -1.60 -2.17
N GLU A 17 0.28 -2.09 -1.55
CA GLU A 17 0.23 -2.26 -0.10
C GLU A 17 1.22 -3.32 0.38
N LEU A 18 1.37 -4.43 -0.34
CA LEU A 18 2.38 -5.44 0.00
C LEU A 18 3.80 -4.88 -0.13
N LYS A 19 4.05 -4.07 -1.17
CA LYS A 19 5.32 -3.36 -1.31
C LYS A 19 5.57 -2.44 -0.12
N GLY A 20 4.51 -1.82 0.40
CA GLY A 20 4.58 -1.00 1.61
C GLY A 20 5.03 -1.80 2.83
N VAL A 21 4.50 -3.01 3.01
CA VAL A 21 4.91 -3.89 4.11
C VAL A 21 6.41 -4.15 4.05
N VAL A 22 6.92 -4.51 2.88
CA VAL A 22 8.34 -4.81 2.68
C VAL A 22 9.18 -3.54 2.87
N ARG A 23 8.79 -2.47 2.22
CA ARG A 23 9.54 -1.21 2.24
C ARG A 23 9.65 -0.63 3.65
N TYR A 24 8.53 -0.56 4.37
CA TYR A 24 8.51 0.00 5.73
C TYR A 24 9.26 -0.89 6.72
N THR A 25 9.15 -2.20 6.58
CA THR A 25 9.94 -3.14 7.40
C THR A 25 11.43 -2.95 7.13
N HIS A 26 11.80 -2.76 5.87
CA HIS A 26 13.18 -2.55 5.48
C HIS A 26 13.73 -1.23 6.05
N TYR A 27 12.93 -0.16 6.03
CA TYR A 27 13.33 1.13 6.62
C TYR A 27 13.68 1.00 8.10
N VAL A 28 12.94 0.18 8.85
CA VAL A 28 13.24 -0.08 10.27
C VAL A 28 14.68 -0.54 10.43
N LEU A 29 15.17 -1.36 9.51
CA LEU A 29 16.52 -1.93 9.56
C LEU A 29 17.59 -0.99 9.01
N MET A 30 17.18 0.02 8.21
CA MET A 30 18.09 0.91 7.50
C MET A 30 18.34 2.23 8.21
N ILE A 31 17.44 2.67 9.08
CA ILE A 31 17.53 3.98 9.73
C ILE A 31 18.67 4.03 10.73
N PHE A 32 19.54 5.02 10.59
CA PHE A 32 20.63 5.31 11.51
C PHE A 32 20.41 6.64 12.23
N GLY A 33 21.06 6.79 13.38
CA GLY A 33 21.16 8.07 14.07
C GLY A 33 20.55 8.06 15.46
N PRO A 34 20.75 9.17 16.21
CA PRO A 34 20.34 9.26 17.61
C PRO A 34 18.83 9.25 17.81
N ASN A 35 18.07 9.63 16.80
CA ASN A 35 16.59 9.66 16.87
C ASN A 35 15.96 8.44 16.24
N ARG A 36 16.70 7.33 16.20
CA ARG A 36 16.28 6.10 15.52
C ARG A 36 14.99 5.50 16.11
N LEU A 37 14.89 5.44 17.42
CA LEU A 37 13.80 4.70 18.09
C LEU A 37 12.40 5.20 17.73
N PRO A 38 12.09 6.51 17.78
CA PRO A 38 10.75 6.96 17.37
C PRO A 38 10.41 6.63 15.92
N HIS A 39 11.39 6.71 15.03
CA HIS A 39 11.18 6.40 13.62
C HIS A 39 10.94 4.90 13.39
N ILE A 40 11.61 4.04 14.15
CA ILE A 40 11.39 2.60 14.08
C ILE A 40 9.95 2.27 14.46
N ASP A 41 9.46 2.82 15.56
CA ASP A 41 8.09 2.56 16.01
C ASP A 41 7.08 3.03 14.95
N PHE A 42 7.30 4.21 14.37
CA PHE A 42 6.46 4.74 13.31
C PHE A 42 6.42 3.78 12.11
N TYR A 43 7.57 3.34 11.62
CA TYR A 43 7.62 2.48 10.43
C TYR A 43 7.14 1.07 10.69
N ARG A 44 7.31 0.53 11.90
CA ARG A 44 6.70 -0.76 12.26
C ARG A 44 5.18 -0.68 12.22
N GLN A 45 4.63 0.44 12.69
CA GLN A 45 3.19 0.67 12.64
C GLN A 45 2.71 0.84 11.20
N GLN A 46 3.45 1.54 10.36
CA GLN A 46 3.13 1.69 8.94
C GLN A 46 3.13 0.34 8.22
N ALA A 47 4.08 -0.53 8.52
CA ALA A 47 4.12 -1.87 7.95
C ALA A 47 2.88 -2.67 8.33
N LYS A 48 2.46 -2.60 9.58
CA LYS A 48 1.25 -3.29 10.04
C LYS A 48 -0.01 -2.75 9.36
N GLU A 49 -0.11 -1.43 9.20
CA GLU A 49 -1.25 -0.81 8.52
C GLU A 49 -1.31 -1.21 7.06
N SER A 50 -0.17 -1.24 6.36
CA SER A 50 -0.11 -1.69 4.98
C SER A 50 -0.55 -3.14 4.84
N LEU A 51 -0.17 -4.01 5.77
CA LEU A 51 -0.61 -5.40 5.76
C LEU A 51 -2.12 -5.52 5.98
N THR A 52 -2.67 -4.74 6.90
CA THR A 52 -4.11 -4.69 7.15
C THR A 52 -4.85 -4.23 5.88
N HIS A 53 -4.36 -3.19 5.22
CA HIS A 53 -4.95 -2.71 3.98
C HIS A 53 -4.88 -3.75 2.87
N ALA A 54 -3.73 -4.43 2.73
CA ALA A 54 -3.58 -5.50 1.73
C ALA A 54 -4.59 -6.62 1.97
N ASP A 55 -4.79 -7.00 3.22
CA ASP A 55 -5.77 -8.03 3.59
C ASP A 55 -7.18 -7.61 3.19
N MET A 56 -7.57 -6.38 3.50
CA MET A 56 -8.90 -5.85 3.14
C MET A 56 -9.09 -5.80 1.63
N VAL A 57 -8.10 -5.32 0.89
CA VAL A 57 -8.16 -5.27 -0.58
C VAL A 57 -8.26 -6.67 -1.15
N GLY A 58 -7.46 -7.61 -0.62
CA GLY A 58 -7.49 -9.00 -1.05
C GLY A 58 -8.87 -9.65 -0.87
N GLU A 59 -9.52 -9.37 0.26
CA GLU A 59 -10.88 -9.85 0.54
C GLU A 59 -11.87 -9.31 -0.51
N HIS A 60 -11.75 -8.05 -0.89
CA HIS A 60 -12.62 -7.47 -1.93
C HIS A 60 -12.38 -8.12 -3.29
N ILE A 61 -11.12 -8.40 -3.64
CA ILE A 61 -10.79 -9.07 -4.90
C ILE A 61 -11.46 -10.44 -4.95
N THR A 62 -11.28 -11.23 -3.91
CA THR A 62 -11.86 -12.56 -3.79
C THR A 62 -13.39 -12.50 -3.81
N GLY A 63 -13.96 -11.53 -3.09
CA GLY A 63 -15.42 -11.33 -3.06
C GLY A 63 -16.02 -11.01 -4.41
N LEU A 64 -15.26 -10.40 -5.31
CA LEU A 64 -15.70 -10.11 -6.68
C LEU A 64 -15.39 -11.27 -7.65
N GLY A 65 -14.85 -12.35 -7.16
CA GLY A 65 -14.51 -13.51 -7.99
C GLY A 65 -13.15 -13.41 -8.67
N GLY A 66 -12.31 -12.44 -8.26
CA GLY A 66 -10.97 -12.28 -8.78
C GLY A 66 -9.94 -13.11 -8.03
N HIS A 67 -8.73 -13.09 -8.52
CA HIS A 67 -7.59 -13.79 -7.91
C HIS A 67 -6.54 -12.77 -7.48
N PRO A 68 -6.27 -12.64 -6.15
CA PRO A 68 -5.26 -11.70 -5.69
C PRO A 68 -3.88 -12.04 -6.27
N PRO A 69 -3.13 -11.06 -6.78
CA PRO A 69 -1.82 -11.34 -7.37
C PRO A 69 -0.81 -11.77 -6.30
N LEU A 70 0.07 -12.69 -6.67
CA LEU A 70 1.14 -13.16 -5.78
C LEU A 70 2.47 -12.44 -6.04
N ASN A 71 2.67 -11.98 -7.26
CA ASN A 71 3.91 -11.31 -7.66
C ASN A 71 3.81 -9.81 -7.37
N THR A 72 4.65 -9.33 -6.44
CA THR A 72 4.67 -7.92 -6.05
C THR A 72 5.53 -7.04 -6.98
N GLY A 73 6.14 -7.62 -8.02
CA GLY A 73 7.03 -6.87 -8.91
C GLY A 73 8.30 -6.43 -8.20
N ASN A 74 9.01 -5.48 -8.80
CA ASN A 74 10.27 -4.99 -8.25
C ASN A 74 10.07 -3.88 -7.24
N ILE A 75 10.78 -3.99 -6.11
CA ILE A 75 10.88 -2.93 -5.12
C ILE A 75 12.30 -2.38 -5.27
N GLU A 76 12.39 -1.09 -5.58
CA GLU A 76 13.69 -0.45 -5.80
C GLU A 76 14.47 -0.31 -4.49
N GLU A 77 15.70 -0.83 -4.47
CA GLU A 77 16.62 -0.64 -3.35
C GLU A 77 17.47 0.62 -3.58
N THR A 78 17.31 1.62 -2.72
CA THR A 78 17.98 2.90 -2.86
C THR A 78 19.24 3.04 -1.99
N HIS A 79 19.44 2.10 -1.06
CA HIS A 79 20.58 2.10 -0.11
C HIS A 79 20.69 3.37 0.73
N LYS A 80 19.57 4.05 0.98
CA LYS A 80 19.56 5.28 1.76
C LYS A 80 19.23 5.00 3.22
N HIS A 81 20.04 5.56 4.12
CA HIS A 81 19.89 5.39 5.57
C HIS A 81 19.45 6.68 6.28
N ASN A 82 19.54 7.80 5.58
CA ASN A 82 19.19 9.11 6.11
C ASN A 82 17.68 9.23 6.23
N ILE A 83 17.20 9.66 7.40
CA ILE A 83 15.76 9.75 7.64
C ILE A 83 15.05 10.71 6.69
N HIS A 84 15.71 11.79 6.28
CA HIS A 84 15.13 12.74 5.34
C HIS A 84 14.81 12.07 4.01
N ASP A 85 15.76 11.31 3.46
CA ASP A 85 15.57 10.58 2.20
C ASP A 85 14.48 9.52 2.33
N ILE A 86 14.46 8.80 3.46
CA ILE A 86 13.46 7.77 3.73
C ILE A 86 12.07 8.39 3.82
N LEU A 87 11.95 9.57 4.45
CA LEU A 87 10.66 10.28 4.52
C LEU A 87 10.19 10.73 3.15
N GLU A 88 11.09 11.19 2.27
CA GLU A 88 10.73 11.56 0.91
C GLU A 88 10.22 10.35 0.12
N GLU A 89 10.88 9.20 0.24
CA GLU A 89 10.44 7.96 -0.38
C GLU A 89 9.07 7.52 0.16
N THR A 90 8.86 7.70 1.45
CA THR A 90 7.58 7.39 2.11
C THR A 90 6.46 8.26 1.55
N LEU A 91 6.71 9.57 1.41
CA LEU A 91 5.72 10.48 0.84
C LEU A 91 5.35 10.09 -0.59
N THR A 92 6.32 9.69 -1.39
CA THR A 92 6.07 9.23 -2.76
C THR A 92 5.21 7.97 -2.75
N HIS A 93 5.54 7.00 -1.91
CA HIS A 93 4.79 5.76 -1.81
C HIS A 93 3.33 6.01 -1.38
N GLU A 94 3.13 6.86 -0.37
CA GLU A 94 1.80 7.18 0.14
C GLU A 94 0.98 7.99 -0.88
N ARG A 95 1.62 8.89 -1.62
CA ARG A 95 0.95 9.67 -2.67
C ARG A 95 0.42 8.76 -3.77
N ILE A 96 1.22 7.78 -4.17
CA ILE A 96 0.80 6.80 -5.18
C ILE A 96 -0.40 6.00 -4.67
N ALA A 97 -0.38 5.60 -3.40
CA ALA A 97 -1.51 4.88 -2.78
C ALA A 97 -2.79 5.71 -2.84
N ILE A 98 -2.72 6.98 -2.47
CA ILE A 98 -3.88 7.88 -2.49
C ILE A 98 -4.46 7.98 -3.90
N GLU A 99 -3.61 8.13 -4.92
CA GLU A 99 -4.06 8.19 -6.32
C GLU A 99 -4.78 6.91 -6.74
N MET A 100 -4.28 5.75 -6.33
CA MET A 100 -4.90 4.46 -6.63
C MET A 100 -6.27 4.33 -5.97
N TYR A 101 -6.41 4.77 -4.71
CA TYR A 101 -7.70 4.74 -4.01
C TYR A 101 -8.71 5.71 -4.64
N TYR A 102 -8.29 6.87 -5.10
CA TYR A 102 -9.16 7.78 -5.84
C TYR A 102 -9.63 7.16 -7.15
N GLU A 103 -8.75 6.46 -7.86
CA GLU A 103 -9.12 5.76 -9.08
C GLU A 103 -10.19 4.69 -8.79
N LEU A 104 -10.00 3.94 -7.70
CA LEU A 104 -10.98 2.94 -7.27
C LEU A 104 -12.33 3.60 -6.94
N LEU A 105 -12.31 4.70 -6.20
CA LEU A 105 -13.52 5.42 -5.84
C LEU A 105 -14.33 5.83 -7.06
N LYS A 106 -13.65 6.35 -8.09
CA LYS A 106 -14.33 6.73 -9.35
C LYS A 106 -15.01 5.55 -10.02
N LEU A 107 -14.43 4.35 -9.92
CA LEU A 107 -14.99 3.16 -10.55
C LEU A 107 -16.19 2.59 -9.80
N VAL A 108 -16.29 2.79 -8.49
CA VAL A 108 -17.31 2.18 -7.65
C VAL A 108 -18.34 3.17 -7.10
N GLN A 109 -18.15 4.44 -7.33
CA GLN A 109 -19.04 5.49 -6.83
C GLN A 109 -20.47 5.24 -7.32
N ASP A 110 -21.42 5.24 -6.39
CA ASP A 110 -22.85 4.98 -6.64
C ASP A 110 -23.16 3.57 -7.18
N GLU A 111 -22.17 2.70 -7.31
CA GLU A 111 -22.33 1.34 -7.83
C GLU A 111 -22.32 0.29 -6.72
N SER A 112 -21.53 0.52 -5.66
CA SER A 112 -21.40 -0.40 -4.54
C SER A 112 -21.07 0.40 -3.29
N VAL A 113 -22.04 0.51 -2.37
CA VAL A 113 -21.85 1.23 -1.12
C VAL A 113 -20.67 0.65 -0.33
N TYR A 114 -20.54 -0.67 -0.31
CA TYR A 114 -19.50 -1.35 0.43
C TYR A 114 -18.10 -0.99 -0.07
N LEU A 115 -17.89 -1.02 -1.40
CA LEU A 115 -16.61 -0.67 -2.00
C LEU A 115 -16.35 0.83 -1.97
N GLU A 116 -17.40 1.64 -2.12
CA GLU A 116 -17.29 3.09 -2.03
C GLU A 116 -16.79 3.53 -0.66
N GLU A 117 -17.33 2.96 0.41
CA GLU A 117 -16.88 3.26 1.77
C GLU A 117 -15.46 2.80 2.01
N PHE A 118 -15.07 1.66 1.45
CA PHE A 118 -13.71 1.16 1.54
C PHE A 118 -12.72 2.10 0.81
N ALA A 119 -13.07 2.53 -0.40
CA ALA A 119 -12.22 3.42 -1.17
C ALA A 119 -12.16 4.81 -0.56
#